data_2f69a816b36672268f409b59f3b14f63
#
_entry.id   2f69a816b36672268f409b59f3b14f63
#
_cell.length_a   1.000
_cell.length_b   1.000
_cell.length_c   1.000
_cell.angle_alpha   90.00
_cell.angle_beta   90.00
_cell.angle_gamma   90.00
#
_symmetry.space_group_name_H-M   'P 1'
#
loop_
_entity.id
_entity.type
_entity.pdbx_description
1 polymer ?
#
loop_
_entity_poly.entity_id
_entity_poly.type
_entity_poly.pdbx_seq_one_letter_code
_entity_poly.pdbx_strand_id
1 'polypeptide(L)'
;LFTLVPQDATAVLETDRVADLMEDINGLHCSKDDHFLYVSELFAYLKKYLNTLVGDTPHGLSRQMNKMLISFHEPDTPLNQVLYCSLGSGDYELVESFVRKYCSSTFPSKYFDYNGEEIRIYPMADGRFLAVYFTPDFLAVSFQKRLIEQVIDARRSRQSLMDMPSFRTMYAGKRNNVAATVYVRMKEVGMGKDTDGIRSQTRLGSWAEFDMKFNEEAVY
;
A
#
# COMPACT_ATOMS: atom_id res chain seq x y z
N LEU A 1 8.37 3.00 -6.05
CA LEU A 1 7.76 1.99 -5.17
C LEU A 1 7.17 0.80 -5.95
N PHE A 2 6.54 0.99 -7.11
CA PHE A 2 5.93 -0.11 -7.88
C PHE A 2 6.88 -1.26 -8.26
N THR A 3 8.18 -1.02 -8.30
CA THR A 3 9.21 -2.06 -8.47
C THR A 3 9.34 -3.01 -7.27
N LEU A 4 8.65 -2.70 -6.17
CA LEU A 4 8.58 -3.51 -4.97
C LEU A 4 7.27 -4.31 -4.87
N VAL A 5 6.26 -3.92 -5.66
CA VAL A 5 4.93 -4.56 -5.61
C VAL A 5 4.96 -5.87 -6.37
N PRO A 6 4.65 -7.01 -5.73
CA PRO A 6 4.59 -8.32 -6.40
C PRO A 6 3.57 -8.35 -7.54
N GLN A 7 3.86 -9.15 -8.56
CA GLN A 7 3.00 -9.26 -9.75
C GLN A 7 1.62 -9.82 -9.47
N ASP A 8 1.43 -10.54 -8.37
CA ASP A 8 0.15 -11.14 -7.96
C ASP A 8 -0.80 -10.16 -7.25
N ALA A 9 -0.39 -8.89 -7.06
CA ALA A 9 -1.27 -7.88 -6.51
C ALA A 9 -2.57 -7.76 -7.31
N THR A 10 -3.70 -7.69 -6.61
CA THR A 10 -5.05 -7.56 -7.19
C THR A 10 -5.48 -6.12 -7.36
N ALA A 11 -4.99 -5.25 -6.48
CA ALA A 11 -5.18 -3.80 -6.57
C ALA A 11 -4.00 -3.08 -5.92
N VAL A 12 -3.82 -1.81 -6.28
CA VAL A 12 -2.84 -0.91 -5.65
C VAL A 12 -3.45 0.47 -5.52
N LEU A 13 -3.38 1.04 -4.31
CA LEU A 13 -3.65 2.45 -4.06
C LEU A 13 -2.32 3.21 -4.03
N GLU A 14 -2.24 4.32 -4.76
CA GLU A 14 -1.08 5.21 -4.79
C GLU A 14 -1.47 6.62 -4.37
N THR A 15 -0.65 7.24 -3.52
CA THR A 15 -0.68 8.68 -3.26
C THR A 15 0.73 9.24 -3.17
N ASP A 16 0.92 10.47 -3.59
CA ASP A 16 2.16 11.25 -3.37
C ASP A 16 1.95 12.41 -2.39
N ARG A 17 0.76 12.45 -1.73
CA ARG A 17 0.34 13.46 -0.75
C ARG A 17 -0.35 12.80 0.44
N VAL A 18 0.36 11.89 1.11
CA VAL A 18 -0.23 11.12 2.23
C VAL A 18 -0.74 12.01 3.37
N ALA A 19 -0.06 13.12 3.64
CA ALA A 19 -0.49 14.07 4.68
C ALA A 19 -1.85 14.69 4.33
N ASP A 20 -2.00 15.20 3.10
CA ASP A 20 -3.26 15.78 2.60
C ASP A 20 -4.37 14.72 2.56
N LEU A 21 -4.05 13.51 2.05
CA LEU A 21 -4.99 12.38 2.03
C LEU A 21 -5.50 12.04 3.43
N MET A 22 -4.62 12.08 4.45
CA MET A 22 -5.00 11.82 5.84
C MET A 22 -5.91 12.91 6.38
N GLU A 23 -5.67 14.19 6.03
CA GLU A 23 -6.50 15.31 6.39
C GLU A 23 -7.88 15.21 5.73
N ASP A 24 -7.93 14.94 4.42
CA ASP A 24 -9.15 14.73 3.66
C ASP A 24 -10.01 13.61 4.27
N ILE A 25 -9.40 12.43 4.55
CA ILE A 25 -10.08 11.31 5.18
C ILE A 25 -10.61 11.67 6.57
N ASN A 26 -9.85 12.40 7.38
CA ASN A 26 -10.28 12.84 8.71
C ASN A 26 -11.42 13.87 8.65
N GLY A 27 -11.47 14.68 7.60
CA GLY A 27 -12.51 15.70 7.35
C GLY A 27 -13.84 15.11 6.89
N LEU A 28 -13.87 13.88 6.36
CA LEU A 28 -15.11 13.25 5.92
C LEU A 28 -16.09 13.03 7.09
N HIS A 29 -17.32 13.49 6.94
CA HIS A 29 -18.38 13.30 7.95
C HIS A 29 -18.67 11.83 8.25
N CYS A 30 -18.54 10.96 7.23
CA CYS A 30 -18.71 9.51 7.33
C CYS A 30 -17.47 8.79 7.88
N SER A 31 -16.34 9.46 8.09
CA SER A 31 -15.12 8.85 8.62
C SER A 31 -15.25 8.37 10.07
N LYS A 32 -16.32 8.78 10.75
CA LYS A 32 -16.67 8.33 12.12
C LYS A 32 -17.36 6.98 12.14
N ASP A 33 -17.80 6.48 10.99
CA ASP A 33 -18.40 5.16 10.86
C ASP A 33 -17.28 4.15 10.59
N ASP A 34 -17.06 3.21 11.52
CA ASP A 34 -15.98 2.21 11.48
C ASP A 34 -16.00 1.35 10.20
N HIS A 35 -17.13 1.35 9.48
CA HIS A 35 -17.30 0.59 8.25
C HIS A 35 -16.81 1.31 6.98
N PHE A 36 -16.68 2.64 7.00
CA PHE A 36 -16.33 3.40 5.80
C PHE A 36 -14.83 3.31 5.44
N LEU A 37 -13.97 3.13 6.42
CA LEU A 37 -12.50 3.09 6.24
C LEU A 37 -11.95 1.68 6.02
N TYR A 38 -12.77 0.73 5.63
CA TYR A 38 -12.33 -0.63 5.29
C TYR A 38 -11.48 -0.73 4.01
N VAL A 39 -10.88 0.38 3.59
CA VAL A 39 -9.89 0.36 2.50
C VAL A 39 -8.69 -0.51 2.88
N SER A 40 -8.33 -0.54 4.18
CA SER A 40 -7.23 -1.36 4.67
C SER A 40 -7.18 -1.36 6.20
N GLU A 41 -7.25 -2.54 6.84
CA GLU A 41 -6.96 -2.65 8.29
C GLU A 41 -5.55 -2.18 8.61
N LEU A 42 -4.59 -2.46 7.73
CA LEU A 42 -3.23 -2.00 7.88
C LEU A 42 -3.16 -0.47 7.85
N PHE A 43 -3.88 0.17 6.93
CA PHE A 43 -3.95 1.62 6.85
C PHE A 43 -4.66 2.22 8.07
N ALA A 44 -5.78 1.64 8.49
CA ALA A 44 -6.49 2.08 9.69
C ALA A 44 -5.63 1.93 10.95
N TYR A 45 -4.88 0.83 11.08
CA TYR A 45 -3.92 0.62 12.16
C TYR A 45 -2.80 1.65 12.12
N LEU A 46 -2.22 1.90 10.96
CA LEU A 46 -1.12 2.84 10.79
C LEU A 46 -1.57 4.31 10.81
N LYS A 47 -2.85 4.60 10.53
CA LYS A 47 -3.41 5.97 10.55
C LYS A 47 -3.09 6.70 11.86
N LYS A 48 -3.27 6.03 13.00
CA LYS A 48 -2.95 6.60 14.31
C LYS A 48 -1.47 6.99 14.40
N TYR A 49 -0.59 6.12 13.92
CA TYR A 49 0.85 6.33 13.96
C TYR A 49 1.30 7.35 12.92
N LEU A 50 0.70 7.35 11.74
CA LEU A 50 0.96 8.36 10.70
C LEU A 50 0.55 9.75 11.18
N ASN A 51 -0.63 9.89 11.81
CA ASN A 51 -1.06 11.16 12.39
C ASN A 51 -0.09 11.65 13.48
N THR A 52 0.42 10.74 14.33
CA THR A 52 1.42 11.07 15.34
C THR A 52 2.74 11.46 14.69
N LEU A 53 3.18 10.72 13.67
CA LEU A 53 4.41 11.02 12.93
C LEU A 53 4.33 12.39 12.25
N VAL A 54 3.22 12.72 11.61
CA VAL A 54 2.98 14.04 11.00
C VAL A 54 2.99 15.15 12.07
N GLY A 55 2.32 14.92 13.21
CA GLY A 55 2.23 15.88 14.29
C GLY A 55 3.55 16.10 15.04
N ASP A 56 4.36 15.07 15.20
CA ASP A 56 5.65 15.12 15.89
C ASP A 56 6.80 15.66 15.00
N THR A 57 6.57 15.79 13.69
CA THR A 57 7.60 16.24 12.75
C THR A 57 7.53 17.76 12.58
N PRO A 58 8.55 18.54 13.04
CA PRO A 58 8.48 20.01 13.10
C PRO A 58 8.29 20.71 11.74
N HIS A 59 8.58 20.02 10.65
CA HIS A 59 8.52 20.56 9.29
C HIS A 59 7.59 19.75 8.38
N GLY A 60 6.73 18.88 8.94
CA GLY A 60 5.92 17.93 8.19
C GLY A 60 6.72 16.75 7.64
N LEU A 61 6.04 15.84 6.94
CA LEU A 61 6.69 14.73 6.26
C LEU A 61 7.59 15.23 5.13
N SER A 62 8.72 14.56 4.92
CA SER A 62 9.55 14.82 3.74
C SER A 62 8.75 14.58 2.46
N ARG A 63 9.18 15.20 1.36
CA ARG A 63 8.57 14.96 0.04
C ARG A 63 8.58 13.49 -0.35
N GLN A 64 9.57 12.74 0.10
CA GLN A 64 9.69 11.31 -0.18
C GLN A 64 8.69 10.51 0.66
N MET A 65 8.57 10.80 1.96
CA MET A 65 7.63 10.14 2.85
C MET A 65 6.16 10.36 2.47
N ASN A 66 5.86 11.45 1.75
CA ASN A 66 4.53 11.67 1.18
C ASN A 66 4.15 10.69 0.05
N LYS A 67 5.11 9.93 -0.49
CA LYS A 67 4.84 8.91 -1.50
C LYS A 67 4.58 7.57 -0.83
N MET A 68 3.35 7.09 -0.98
CA MET A 68 2.88 5.85 -0.37
C MET A 68 2.14 4.99 -1.38
N LEU A 69 2.31 3.68 -1.27
CA LEU A 69 1.48 2.68 -1.93
C LEU A 69 0.87 1.73 -0.90
N ILE A 70 -0.31 1.19 -1.22
CA ILE A 70 -0.86 0.02 -0.55
C ILE A 70 -1.22 -1.00 -1.62
N SER A 71 -0.62 -2.19 -1.57
CA SER A 71 -1.00 -3.30 -2.45
C SER A 71 -1.91 -4.28 -1.72
N PHE A 72 -2.87 -4.82 -2.46
CA PHE A 72 -3.86 -5.78 -1.99
C PHE A 72 -3.60 -7.12 -2.67
N HIS A 73 -3.70 -8.22 -1.91
CA HIS A 73 -3.35 -9.57 -2.37
C HIS A 73 -4.43 -10.59 -2.00
N GLU A 74 -4.48 -11.68 -2.78
CA GLU A 74 -5.38 -12.81 -2.45
C GLU A 74 -4.80 -13.68 -1.29
N PRO A 75 -5.67 -14.31 -0.51
CA PRO A 75 -7.12 -14.12 -0.45
C PRO A 75 -7.48 -12.70 -0.02
N ASP A 76 -8.58 -12.16 -0.56
CA ASP A 76 -9.05 -10.80 -0.27
C ASP A 76 -9.51 -10.71 1.18
N THR A 77 -8.55 -10.43 2.05
CA THR A 77 -8.76 -10.20 3.48
C THR A 77 -8.05 -8.93 3.91
N PRO A 78 -8.54 -8.24 4.94
CA PRO A 78 -7.92 -7.02 5.45
C PRO A 78 -6.45 -7.18 5.88
N LEU A 79 -6.01 -8.43 6.13
CA LEU A 79 -4.64 -8.72 6.54
C LEU A 79 -3.66 -8.91 5.37
N ASN A 80 -4.18 -9.17 4.15
CA ASN A 80 -3.35 -9.46 2.97
C ASN A 80 -3.02 -8.20 2.17
N GLN A 81 -2.35 -7.27 2.84
CA GLN A 81 -1.96 -5.98 2.29
C GLN A 81 -0.52 -5.67 2.64
N VAL A 82 0.12 -4.88 1.79
CA VAL A 82 1.44 -4.30 2.06
C VAL A 82 1.36 -2.80 1.87
N LEU A 83 1.83 -2.06 2.87
CA LEU A 83 2.03 -0.62 2.78
C LEU A 83 3.50 -0.35 2.47
N TYR A 84 3.74 0.51 1.49
CA TYR A 84 5.07 0.97 1.10
C TYR A 84 5.17 2.48 1.27
N CYS A 85 6.28 2.94 1.82
CA CYS A 85 6.60 4.35 1.97
C CYS A 85 7.99 4.61 1.43
N SER A 86 8.16 5.64 0.60
CA SER A 86 9.49 6.11 0.19
C SER A 86 10.17 6.85 1.32
N LEU A 87 11.49 6.71 1.41
CA LEU A 87 12.32 7.41 2.38
C LEU A 87 13.35 8.27 1.64
N GLY A 88 13.61 9.45 2.16
CA GLY A 88 14.68 10.33 1.72
C GLY A 88 15.85 10.33 2.71
N SER A 89 16.83 11.17 2.43
CA SER A 89 17.97 11.36 3.32
C SER A 89 17.52 11.89 4.69
N GLY A 90 17.85 11.19 5.76
CA GLY A 90 17.47 11.53 7.13
C GLY A 90 16.13 10.94 7.59
N ASP A 91 15.29 10.41 6.69
CA ASP A 91 14.01 9.82 7.06
C ASP A 91 14.17 8.47 7.76
N TYR A 92 15.27 7.75 7.44
CA TYR A 92 15.54 6.43 8.00
C TYR A 92 15.61 6.45 9.53
N GLU A 93 16.42 7.33 10.09
CA GLU A 93 16.60 7.45 11.55
C GLU A 93 15.32 7.91 12.25
N LEU A 94 14.56 8.81 11.60
CA LEU A 94 13.27 9.28 12.10
C LEU A 94 12.29 8.12 12.19
N VAL A 95 12.12 7.36 11.10
CA VAL A 95 11.18 6.23 11.04
C VAL A 95 11.64 5.09 11.94
N GLU A 96 12.93 4.79 12.00
CA GLU A 96 13.47 3.76 12.90
C GLU A 96 13.20 4.10 14.37
N SER A 97 13.44 5.35 14.75
CA SER A 97 13.14 5.84 16.11
C SER A 97 11.63 5.76 16.41
N PHE A 98 10.80 6.14 15.45
CA PHE A 98 9.35 6.05 15.58
C PHE A 98 8.87 4.59 15.73
N VAL A 99 9.34 3.69 14.88
CA VAL A 99 8.99 2.26 14.96
C VAL A 99 9.40 1.67 16.31
N ARG A 100 10.60 1.99 16.80
CA ARG A 100 11.05 1.56 18.14
C ARG A 100 10.15 2.09 19.24
N LYS A 101 9.72 3.34 19.17
CA LYS A 101 8.91 3.98 20.19
C LYS A 101 7.48 3.45 20.26
N TYR A 102 6.85 3.27 19.10
CA TYR A 102 5.41 3.01 19.00
C TYR A 102 5.02 1.59 18.58
N CYS A 103 5.89 0.87 17.88
CA CYS A 103 5.61 -0.50 17.43
C CYS A 103 6.27 -1.56 18.32
N SER A 104 7.18 -1.19 19.23
CA SER A 104 7.70 -2.13 20.21
C SER A 104 6.66 -2.35 21.31
N SER A 105 6.12 -3.56 21.37
CA SER A 105 5.38 -4.05 22.53
C SER A 105 6.33 -4.45 23.66
N THR A 106 5.77 -4.93 24.78
CA THR A 106 6.53 -5.58 25.86
C THR A 106 7.34 -6.81 25.40
N PHE A 107 7.09 -7.32 24.20
CA PHE A 107 7.80 -8.44 23.60
C PHE A 107 8.92 -7.94 22.68
N PRO A 108 10.12 -8.57 22.73
CA PRO A 108 11.22 -8.20 21.85
C PRO A 108 10.87 -8.47 20.40
N SER A 109 11.26 -7.57 19.48
CA SER A 109 11.23 -7.81 18.05
C SER A 109 12.13 -8.99 17.67
N LYS A 110 11.75 -9.72 16.62
CA LYS A 110 12.55 -10.80 16.04
C LYS A 110 13.04 -10.40 14.68
N TYR A 111 14.20 -10.91 14.31
CA TYR A 111 14.83 -10.71 13.02
C TYR A 111 14.87 -12.03 12.27
N PHE A 112 14.52 -12.00 11.00
CA PHE A 112 14.59 -13.14 10.09
C PHE A 112 15.40 -12.74 8.88
N ASP A 113 16.36 -13.57 8.51
CA ASP A 113 17.02 -13.48 7.21
C ASP A 113 16.14 -14.15 6.15
N TYR A 114 15.91 -13.45 5.05
CA TYR A 114 15.26 -13.99 3.87
C TYR A 114 16.07 -13.59 2.63
N ASN A 115 16.74 -14.54 2.02
CA ASN A 115 17.60 -14.31 0.85
C ASN A 115 18.67 -13.21 1.06
N GLY A 116 19.22 -13.09 2.29
CA GLY A 116 20.20 -12.08 2.67
C GLY A 116 19.62 -10.68 2.94
N GLU A 117 18.31 -10.58 3.07
CA GLU A 117 17.59 -9.36 3.49
C GLU A 117 16.95 -9.57 4.86
N GLU A 118 17.00 -8.55 5.71
CA GLU A 118 16.45 -8.62 7.06
C GLU A 118 14.96 -8.28 7.09
N ILE A 119 14.14 -9.19 7.64
CA ILE A 119 12.73 -8.93 7.97
C ILE A 119 12.63 -8.78 9.49
N ARG A 120 12.11 -7.65 9.95
CA ARG A 120 11.83 -7.41 11.37
C ARG A 120 10.39 -7.74 11.68
N ILE A 121 10.16 -8.49 12.75
CA ILE A 121 8.82 -8.86 13.24
C ILE A 121 8.58 -8.21 14.57
N TYR A 122 7.54 -7.39 14.65
CA TYR A 122 7.10 -6.72 15.87
C TYR A 122 5.81 -7.38 16.36
N PRO A 123 5.83 -8.09 17.51
CA PRO A 123 4.62 -8.60 18.13
C PRO A 123 3.72 -7.46 18.59
N MET A 124 2.43 -7.55 18.33
CA MET A 124 1.42 -6.56 18.70
C MET A 124 0.64 -7.02 19.94
N ALA A 125 0.05 -6.06 20.66
CA ALA A 125 -0.71 -6.34 21.89
C ALA A 125 -1.97 -7.20 21.65
N ASP A 126 -2.51 -7.19 20.43
CA ASP A 126 -3.69 -7.97 20.02
C ASP A 126 -3.34 -9.39 19.52
N GLY A 127 -2.08 -9.80 19.65
CA GLY A 127 -1.59 -11.12 19.23
C GLY A 127 -1.22 -11.22 17.74
N ARG A 128 -1.39 -10.15 16.97
CA ARG A 128 -0.90 -10.07 15.59
C ARG A 128 0.60 -9.77 15.54
N PHE A 129 1.16 -9.83 14.34
CA PHE A 129 2.55 -9.48 14.08
C PHE A 129 2.61 -8.46 12.95
N LEU A 130 3.47 -7.47 13.11
CA LEU A 130 3.82 -6.55 12.04
C LEU A 130 5.17 -6.96 11.47
N ALA A 131 5.18 -7.36 10.20
CA ALA A 131 6.41 -7.66 9.46
C ALA A 131 6.86 -6.41 8.71
N VAL A 132 8.14 -6.09 8.83
CA VAL A 132 8.74 -4.86 8.30
C VAL A 132 10.00 -5.19 7.52
N TYR A 133 10.07 -4.72 6.27
CA TYR A 133 11.28 -4.67 5.48
C TYR A 133 11.70 -3.22 5.33
N PHE A 134 12.86 -2.90 5.88
CA PHE A 134 13.30 -1.53 6.09
C PHE A 134 14.67 -1.31 5.46
N THR A 135 14.76 -0.35 4.54
CA THR A 135 15.99 0.04 3.87
C THR A 135 16.15 1.57 3.94
N PRO A 136 17.33 2.14 3.59
CA PRO A 136 17.49 3.59 3.53
C PRO A 136 16.54 4.30 2.55
N ASP A 137 16.02 3.58 1.54
CA ASP A 137 15.25 4.17 0.44
C ASP A 137 13.74 4.00 0.61
N PHE A 138 13.32 3.00 1.38
CA PHE A 138 11.90 2.69 1.57
C PHE A 138 11.64 1.82 2.80
N LEU A 139 10.37 1.83 3.22
CA LEU A 139 9.77 0.96 4.21
C LEU A 139 8.66 0.16 3.53
N ALA A 140 8.61 -1.16 3.77
CA ALA A 140 7.47 -2.01 3.42
C ALA A 140 6.96 -2.73 4.67
N VAL A 141 5.64 -2.70 4.91
CA VAL A 141 5.00 -3.19 6.14
C VAL A 141 3.79 -4.03 5.82
N SER A 142 3.62 -5.15 6.50
CA SER A 142 2.46 -6.03 6.37
C SER A 142 2.16 -6.78 7.66
N PHE A 143 0.91 -7.18 7.86
CA PHE A 143 0.56 -8.18 8.89
C PHE A 143 0.96 -9.61 8.49
N GLN A 144 1.37 -9.82 7.26
CA GLN A 144 1.75 -11.12 6.71
C GLN A 144 3.24 -11.13 6.31
N LYS A 145 4.06 -11.89 7.06
CA LYS A 145 5.48 -12.06 6.75
C LYS A 145 5.69 -12.55 5.31
N ARG A 146 4.83 -13.46 4.84
CA ARG A 146 4.87 -14.01 3.47
C ARG A 146 4.83 -12.90 2.40
N LEU A 147 4.01 -11.86 2.61
CA LEU A 147 3.93 -10.75 1.65
C LEU A 147 5.22 -9.92 1.64
N ILE A 148 5.88 -9.77 2.78
CA ILE A 148 7.19 -9.11 2.84
C ILE A 148 8.26 -9.94 2.12
N GLU A 149 8.22 -11.27 2.22
CA GLU A 149 9.08 -12.16 1.44
C GLU A 149 8.86 -11.98 -0.06
N GLN A 150 7.59 -11.88 -0.51
CA GLN A 150 7.25 -11.60 -1.91
C GLN A 150 7.74 -10.21 -2.38
N VAL A 151 7.72 -9.19 -1.51
CA VAL A 151 8.30 -7.86 -1.81
C VAL A 151 9.80 -7.97 -2.07
N ILE A 152 10.52 -8.73 -1.25
CA ILE A 152 11.96 -8.97 -1.42
C ILE A 152 12.22 -9.70 -2.75
N ASP A 153 11.42 -10.73 -3.05
CA ASP A 153 11.54 -11.48 -4.31
C ASP A 153 11.24 -10.60 -5.53
N ALA A 154 10.18 -9.77 -5.48
CA ALA A 154 9.83 -8.83 -6.53
C ALA A 154 10.98 -7.86 -6.83
N ARG A 155 11.62 -7.33 -5.77
CA ARG A 155 12.77 -6.43 -5.89
C ARG A 155 13.98 -7.11 -6.52
N ARG A 156 14.30 -8.34 -6.10
CA ARG A 156 15.52 -9.05 -6.51
C ARG A 156 15.41 -9.73 -7.87
N SER A 157 14.25 -10.32 -8.15
CA SER A 157 14.04 -11.19 -9.32
C SER A 157 13.39 -10.48 -10.51
N ARG A 158 13.17 -9.15 -10.42
CA ARG A 158 12.42 -8.37 -11.42
C ARG A 158 11.06 -8.98 -11.73
N GLN A 159 10.36 -9.40 -10.68
CA GLN A 159 9.00 -9.93 -10.74
C GLN A 159 8.01 -8.97 -10.07
N SER A 160 8.23 -7.70 -10.31
CA SER A 160 7.39 -6.63 -9.80
C SER A 160 6.24 -6.32 -10.77
N LEU A 161 5.27 -5.56 -10.28
CA LEU A 161 4.16 -5.06 -11.08
C LEU A 161 4.64 -4.23 -12.29
N MET A 162 5.76 -3.47 -12.13
CA MET A 162 6.37 -2.69 -13.22
C MET A 162 7.01 -3.55 -14.31
N ASP A 163 7.28 -4.82 -14.04
CA ASP A 163 7.80 -5.75 -15.04
C ASP A 163 6.69 -6.36 -15.91
N MET A 164 5.41 -6.16 -15.53
CA MET A 164 4.24 -6.56 -16.34
C MET A 164 3.97 -5.53 -17.45
N PRO A 165 4.03 -5.92 -18.75
CA PRO A 165 3.81 -4.99 -19.86
C PRO A 165 2.44 -4.32 -19.80
N SER A 166 1.40 -5.06 -19.42
CA SER A 166 0.02 -4.55 -19.33
C SER A 166 -0.12 -3.44 -18.28
N PHE A 167 0.48 -3.61 -17.12
CA PHE A 167 0.47 -2.57 -16.07
C PHE A 167 1.32 -1.36 -16.47
N ARG A 168 2.53 -1.59 -16.98
CA ARG A 168 3.45 -0.52 -17.37
C ARG A 168 2.87 0.37 -18.46
N THR A 169 2.15 -0.20 -19.44
CA THR A 169 1.50 0.59 -20.51
C THR A 169 0.41 1.51 -19.95
N MET A 170 -0.39 1.02 -19.02
CA MET A 170 -1.42 1.81 -18.33
C MET A 170 -0.79 2.91 -17.47
N TYR A 171 0.19 2.55 -16.63
CA TYR A 171 0.85 3.47 -15.69
C TYR A 171 1.60 4.62 -16.38
N ALA A 172 2.05 4.45 -17.63
CA ALA A 172 2.72 5.52 -18.39
C ALA A 172 1.86 6.77 -18.61
N GLY A 173 0.52 6.65 -18.42
CA GLY A 173 -0.44 7.74 -18.53
C GLY A 173 -0.77 8.47 -17.23
N LYS A 174 0.04 8.31 -16.16
CA LYS A 174 -0.22 8.90 -14.84
C LYS A 174 -0.66 10.37 -14.92
N ARG A 175 -1.81 10.67 -14.28
CA ARG A 175 -2.33 12.02 -14.12
C ARG A 175 -1.79 12.68 -12.86
N ASN A 176 -1.50 13.97 -12.96
CA ASN A 176 -1.13 14.78 -11.81
C ASN A 176 -2.39 15.42 -11.21
N ASN A 177 -2.34 15.72 -9.89
CA ASN A 177 -3.35 16.51 -9.18
C ASN A 177 -4.61 15.73 -8.76
N VAL A 178 -4.42 14.50 -8.26
CA VAL A 178 -5.46 13.71 -7.59
C VAL A 178 -5.02 13.40 -6.15
N ALA A 179 -5.96 13.16 -5.25
CA ALA A 179 -5.63 12.83 -3.86
C ALA A 179 -4.99 11.44 -3.74
N ALA A 180 -5.54 10.48 -4.49
CA ALA A 180 -4.99 9.14 -4.65
C ALA A 180 -5.45 8.54 -5.98
N THR A 181 -4.76 7.51 -6.45
CA THR A 181 -5.15 6.71 -7.62
C THR A 181 -5.22 5.24 -7.21
N VAL A 182 -6.28 4.55 -7.61
CA VAL A 182 -6.45 3.12 -7.38
C VAL A 182 -6.33 2.38 -8.71
N TYR A 183 -5.42 1.43 -8.76
CA TYR A 183 -5.22 0.52 -9.87
C TYR A 183 -5.84 -0.83 -9.50
N VAL A 184 -6.74 -1.35 -10.32
CA VAL A 184 -7.45 -2.61 -10.06
C VAL A 184 -7.19 -3.58 -11.20
N ARG A 185 -6.81 -4.82 -10.84
CA ARG A 185 -6.71 -5.91 -11.80
C ARG A 185 -8.11 -6.37 -12.19
N MET A 186 -8.43 -6.23 -13.45
CA MET A 186 -9.71 -6.69 -13.99
C MET A 186 -9.67 -8.21 -14.14
N LYS A 187 -10.56 -8.91 -13.44
CA LYS A 187 -10.80 -10.34 -13.69
C LYS A 187 -11.37 -10.47 -15.11
N GLU A 188 -10.89 -11.44 -15.87
CA GLU A 188 -11.53 -11.77 -17.15
C GLU A 188 -12.99 -12.14 -16.85
N VAL A 189 -13.91 -11.27 -17.21
CA VAL A 189 -15.33 -11.59 -17.15
C VAL A 189 -15.56 -12.57 -18.29
N GLY A 190 -15.72 -13.85 -17.96
CA GLY A 190 -16.13 -14.86 -18.91
C GLY A 190 -17.49 -14.45 -19.49
N MET A 191 -17.51 -13.93 -20.70
CA MET A 191 -18.76 -13.63 -21.39
C MET A 191 -19.49 -14.95 -21.62
N GLY A 192 -20.71 -15.03 -21.09
CA GLY A 192 -21.62 -16.13 -21.38
C GLY A 192 -21.74 -16.35 -22.89
N LYS A 193 -21.91 -17.60 -23.31
CA LYS A 193 -22.20 -17.94 -24.68
C LYS A 193 -23.49 -17.23 -25.09
N ASP A 194 -23.36 -16.16 -25.86
CA ASP A 194 -24.51 -15.65 -26.60
C ASP A 194 -24.91 -16.69 -27.63
N THR A 195 -26.21 -16.93 -27.73
CA THR A 195 -26.85 -17.95 -28.59
C THR A 195 -26.56 -17.78 -30.06
N ASP A 196 -25.92 -16.69 -30.52
CA ASP A 196 -25.71 -16.36 -31.91
C ASP A 196 -24.24 -16.50 -32.42
N GLY A 197 -23.38 -17.15 -31.68
CA GLY A 197 -22.06 -17.56 -32.18
C GLY A 197 -21.06 -16.44 -32.52
N ILE A 198 -21.40 -15.17 -32.33
CA ILE A 198 -20.50 -14.04 -32.57
C ILE A 198 -19.75 -13.74 -31.26
N ARG A 199 -18.50 -14.19 -31.20
CA ARG A 199 -17.59 -13.83 -30.08
C ARG A 199 -17.19 -12.36 -30.20
N SER A 200 -17.96 -11.48 -29.62
CA SER A 200 -17.50 -10.13 -29.32
C SER A 200 -16.50 -10.20 -28.17
N GLN A 201 -15.21 -10.32 -28.50
CA GLN A 201 -14.11 -10.18 -27.54
C GLN A 201 -13.89 -8.69 -27.27
N THR A 202 -14.71 -8.09 -26.43
CA THR A 202 -14.35 -6.84 -25.81
C THR A 202 -13.30 -7.16 -24.74
N ARG A 203 -12.02 -7.13 -25.11
CA ARG A 203 -10.91 -7.21 -24.15
C ARG A 203 -10.92 -5.92 -23.36
N LEU A 204 -11.61 -5.92 -22.22
CA LEU A 204 -11.34 -4.96 -21.16
C LEU A 204 -9.85 -5.09 -20.81
N GLY A 205 -9.16 -3.97 -20.69
CA GLY A 205 -7.74 -3.98 -20.29
C GLY A 205 -7.54 -4.82 -19.04
N SER A 206 -6.37 -5.45 -18.87
CA SER A 206 -6.06 -6.28 -17.70
C SER A 206 -6.01 -5.47 -16.39
N TRP A 207 -5.93 -4.15 -16.48
CA TRP A 207 -5.93 -3.20 -15.38
C TRP A 207 -6.82 -2.00 -15.68
N ALA A 208 -7.48 -1.49 -14.62
CA ALA A 208 -8.24 -0.23 -14.65
C ALA A 208 -7.63 0.75 -13.64
N GLU A 209 -7.65 2.04 -13.98
CA GLU A 209 -7.16 3.14 -13.16
C GLU A 209 -8.36 4.01 -12.74
N PHE A 210 -8.44 4.34 -11.46
CA PHE A 210 -9.47 5.18 -10.87
C PHE A 210 -8.81 6.29 -10.06
N ASP A 211 -9.06 7.53 -10.43
CA ASP A 211 -8.63 8.69 -9.66
C ASP A 211 -9.61 8.99 -8.54
N MET A 212 -9.10 9.18 -7.33
CA MET A 212 -9.89 9.52 -6.16
C MET A 212 -9.81 11.02 -5.88
N LYS A 213 -10.97 11.62 -5.65
CA LYS A 213 -11.13 12.99 -5.18
C LYS A 213 -12.02 12.99 -3.95
N PHE A 214 -11.67 13.84 -3.00
CA PHE A 214 -12.42 13.99 -1.75
C PHE A 214 -13.08 15.36 -1.71
N ASN A 215 -14.27 15.41 -1.16
CA ASN A 215 -14.89 16.63 -0.64
C ASN A 215 -15.45 16.30 0.76
N GLU A 216 -15.96 17.29 1.48
CA GLU A 216 -16.42 17.14 2.87
C GLU A 216 -17.56 16.09 3.03
N GLU A 217 -18.26 15.74 1.95
CA GLU A 217 -19.45 14.88 1.99
C GLU A 217 -19.24 13.53 1.32
N ALA A 218 -18.28 13.40 0.37
CA ALA A 218 -18.15 12.20 -0.44
C ALA A 218 -16.73 11.97 -1.01
N VAL A 219 -16.51 10.73 -1.45
CA VAL A 219 -15.36 10.31 -2.26
C VAL A 219 -15.84 10.09 -3.69
N TYR A 220 -15.16 10.64 -4.69
CA TYR A 220 -15.46 10.52 -6.11
C TYR A 220 -14.35 9.80 -6.84
#